data_4054f337e696f6952633041f91c23e86
#
_entry.id   4054f337e696f6952633041f91c23e86
#
_cell.length_a   1.000
_cell.length_b   1.000
_cell.length_c   1.000
_cell.angle_alpha   90.00
_cell.angle_beta   90.00
_cell.angle_gamma   90.00
#
_symmetry.space_group_name_H-M   'P 1'
#
loop_
_entity.id
_entity.type
_entity.pdbx_description
1 polymer ?
#
loop_
_entity_poly.entity_id
_entity_poly.type
_entity_poly.pdbx_seq_one_letter_code
_entity_poly.pdbx_strand_id
1 'polypeptide(L)' 'MPRGTCPECEAEVQVDDDVDKGDVVECPDCGTDLEIVGLDPIELDVSTEEEEEDWVE' A
#
# COMPACT_ATOMS: atom_id res chain seq x y z
N MET A 1 -7.73 8.07 -13.31
CA MET A 1 -6.99 6.94 -12.79
C MET A 1 -6.77 7.11 -11.31
N PRO A 2 -7.09 6.10 -10.53
CA PRO A 2 -6.95 6.24 -9.09
C PRO A 2 -5.49 6.30 -8.68
N ARG A 3 -5.24 7.00 -7.63
CA ARG A 3 -3.89 7.11 -7.10
C ARG A 3 -3.96 7.39 -5.63
N GLY A 4 -2.92 6.99 -4.94
CA GLY A 4 -2.82 7.21 -3.52
C GLY A 4 -1.50 7.86 -3.18
N THR A 5 -1.28 8.07 -1.91
CA THR A 5 -0.05 8.68 -1.42
C THR A 5 0.70 7.66 -0.59
N CYS A 6 1.97 7.48 -0.92
CA CYS A 6 2.84 6.60 -0.15
C CYS A 6 3.05 7.20 1.23
N PRO A 7 2.78 6.44 2.29
CA PRO A 7 2.98 6.98 3.64
C PRO A 7 4.44 7.04 4.04
N GLU A 8 5.33 6.42 3.27
CA GLU A 8 6.74 6.44 3.62
C GLU A 8 7.43 7.65 3.02
N CYS A 9 7.29 7.85 1.73
CA CYS A 9 7.98 8.94 1.06
C CYS A 9 7.01 10.02 0.57
N GLU A 10 5.72 9.81 0.77
CA GLU A 10 4.70 10.76 0.37
C GLU A 10 4.70 11.01 -1.13
N ALA A 11 5.16 10.05 -1.89
CA ALA A 11 5.10 10.15 -3.33
C ALA A 11 3.74 9.68 -3.83
N GLU A 12 3.39 10.14 -5.02
CA GLU A 12 2.13 9.75 -5.61
C GLU A 12 2.27 8.37 -6.23
N VAL A 13 1.39 7.46 -5.84
CA VAL A 13 1.41 6.09 -6.31
C VAL A 13 0.16 5.86 -7.13
N GLN A 14 0.34 5.48 -8.39
CA GLN A 14 -0.78 5.21 -9.26
C GLN A 14 -1.14 3.74 -9.19
N VAL A 15 -2.43 3.48 -9.12
CA VAL A 15 -2.93 2.11 -9.06
C VAL A 15 -3.97 1.94 -10.16
N ASP A 16 -4.30 0.70 -10.45
CA ASP A 16 -5.28 0.39 -11.48
C ASP A 16 -6.69 0.51 -10.93
N ASP A 17 -7.64 0.67 -11.83
CA ASP A 17 -9.04 0.67 -11.44
C ASP A 17 -9.50 -0.69 -10.97
N ASP A 18 -8.78 -1.73 -11.34
CA ASP A 18 -9.18 -3.08 -11.00
C ASP A 18 -8.73 -3.53 -9.64
N VAL A 19 -8.03 -2.69 -8.90
CA VAL A 19 -7.53 -3.10 -7.59
C VAL A 19 -8.69 -3.13 -6.60
N ASP A 20 -8.51 -3.94 -5.57
CA ASP A 20 -9.46 -4.05 -4.47
C ASP A 20 -8.75 -3.77 -3.17
N LYS A 21 -9.54 -3.59 -2.12
CA LYS A 21 -8.95 -3.46 -0.80
C LYS A 21 -8.24 -4.76 -0.46
N GLY A 22 -7.05 -4.62 0.08
CA GLY A 22 -6.22 -5.76 0.39
C GLY A 22 -5.18 -6.05 -0.65
N ASP A 23 -5.27 -5.40 -1.82
CA ASP A 23 -4.24 -5.56 -2.82
C ASP A 23 -2.97 -4.87 -2.37
N VAL A 24 -1.84 -5.40 -2.81
CA VAL A 24 -0.54 -4.84 -2.46
C VAL A 24 0.08 -4.27 -3.72
N VAL A 25 0.55 -3.04 -3.61
CA VAL A 25 1.24 -2.38 -4.71
C VAL A 25 2.59 -1.93 -4.21
N GLU A 26 3.49 -1.69 -5.14
CA GLU A 26 4.84 -1.27 -4.78
C GLU A 26 5.00 0.19 -5.13
N CYS A 27 5.55 0.94 -4.18
CA CYS A 27 5.84 2.34 -4.42
C CYS A 27 7.02 2.44 -5.39
N PRO A 28 6.85 3.18 -6.50
CA PRO A 28 7.96 3.28 -7.46
C PRO A 28 9.07 4.21 -7.00
N ASP A 29 8.83 4.93 -5.91
CA ASP A 29 9.81 5.90 -5.46
C ASP A 29 10.70 5.33 -4.37
N CYS A 30 10.12 4.77 -3.33
CA CYS A 30 10.90 4.20 -2.24
C CYS A 30 10.94 2.68 -2.27
N GLY A 31 10.12 2.05 -3.10
CA GLY A 31 10.12 0.60 -3.21
C GLY A 31 9.45 -0.13 -2.07
N THR A 32 8.65 0.57 -1.30
CA THR A 32 7.98 -0.05 -0.17
C THR A 32 6.69 -0.70 -0.63
N ASP A 33 6.41 -1.88 -0.11
CA ASP A 33 5.15 -2.53 -0.40
C ASP A 33 4.04 -1.81 0.33
N LEU A 34 2.97 -1.50 -0.38
CA LEU A 34 1.85 -0.77 0.18
C LEU A 34 0.60 -1.59 -0.01
N GLU A 35 -0.24 -1.57 1.00
CA GLU A 35 -1.50 -2.29 0.95
C GLU A 35 -2.63 -1.28 0.76
N ILE A 36 -3.56 -1.61 -0.12
CA ILE A 36 -4.70 -0.75 -0.36
C ILE A 36 -5.72 -0.99 0.74
N VAL A 37 -5.93 0.03 1.55
CA VAL A 37 -6.87 -0.08 2.66
C VAL A 37 -8.14 0.70 2.38
N GLY A 38 -8.19 1.44 1.29
CA GLY A 38 -9.40 2.16 0.89
C GLY A 38 -9.38 2.37 -0.60
N LEU A 39 -10.55 2.38 -1.21
CA LEU A 39 -10.63 2.51 -2.65
C LEU A 39 -11.13 3.87 -3.11
N ASP A 40 -11.93 4.53 -2.32
CA ASP A 40 -12.55 5.77 -2.76
C ASP A 40 -12.61 6.74 -1.60
N PRO A 41 -11.58 7.54 -1.46
CA PRO A 41 -10.37 7.63 -2.28
C PRO A 41 -9.41 6.48 -2.00
N ILE A 42 -8.46 6.34 -2.88
CA ILE A 42 -7.44 5.31 -2.71
C ILE A 42 -6.59 5.65 -1.50
N GLU A 43 -6.51 4.71 -0.58
CA GLU A 43 -5.68 4.88 0.60
C GLU A 43 -4.70 3.74 0.68
N LEU A 44 -3.46 4.07 0.95
CA LEU A 44 -2.38 3.11 0.99
C LEU A 44 -1.76 3.10 2.37
N ASP A 45 -1.31 1.93 2.80
CA ASP A 45 -0.63 1.80 4.07
C ASP A 45 0.58 0.91 3.85
N VAL A 46 1.56 1.03 4.72
CA VAL A 46 2.75 0.20 4.60
C VAL A 46 2.37 -1.24 4.89
N SER A 47 2.71 -2.12 3.96
CA SER A 47 2.45 -3.54 4.12
C SER A 47 3.70 -4.18 4.66
N THR A 48 3.69 -4.54 5.93
CA THR A 48 4.83 -5.20 6.53
C THR A 48 4.39 -6.60 6.86
N GLU A 49 4.75 -7.52 6.02
CA GLU A 49 4.28 -8.86 6.26
C GLU A 49 5.33 -9.72 6.85
N GLU A 50 6.50 -9.24 7.06
CA GLU A 50 7.46 -10.09 7.67
C GLU A 50 7.27 -10.14 9.15
N GLU A 51 6.41 -9.43 9.67
CA GLU A 51 6.25 -9.49 11.02
C GLU A 51 5.40 -10.46 11.49
N GLU A 52 5.37 -11.03 11.56
CA GLU A 52 4.68 -11.94 11.99
C GLU A 52 4.94 -12.57 13.02
N GLU A 53 5.40 -12.54 13.37
CA GLU A 53 5.55 -12.92 14.18
C GLU A 53 5.48 -13.25 15.15
N ASP A 54 5.65 -13.29 15.38
CA ASP A 54 5.65 -13.54 16.15
C ASP A 54 5.59 -13.59 17.27
N TRP A 55 5.51 -13.52 17.69
CA TRP A 55 5.36 -13.44 18.79
C TRP A 55 4.87 -14.13 19.54
N VAL A 56 4.84 -14.51 19.55
CA VAL A 56 4.33 -15.09 20.13
C VAL A 56 4.10 -15.36 21.19
N GLU A 57 4.08 -15.66 21.64
CA GLU A 57 3.85 -15.85 22.48
C GLU A 57 3.83 -16.24 22.97
#